data_cea6a0df4358a38bf7bb1d15638c4d17
#
_entry.id   cea6a0df4358a38bf7bb1d15638c4d17
#
_cell.length_a   1.000
_cell.length_b   1.000
_cell.length_c   1.000
_cell.angle_alpha   90.00
_cell.angle_beta   90.00
_cell.angle_gamma   90.00
#
_symmetry.space_group_name_H-M   'P 1'
#
loop_
_entity.id
_entity.type
_entity.pdbx_description
1 polymer ?
#
loop_
_entity_poly.entity_id
_entity_poly.type
_entity_poly.pdbx_seq_one_letter_code
_entity_poly.pdbx_strand_id
1 'polypeptide(L)'
;MPKNYLLNDISNITLAGGKITSIERVMGDYEGNGWSAKNLPPMLIVNIESSYGKDSLVRHRLWLPDDWNGIFLGIGNGGYAGRLGTSMYLEASEGYAVAQTDMGSSALVEGDVDIAPEALWLDYGHRATHGMAEVAKELIFKRYGKAPEYSYFRGGSAGGKQAFMEFQRYPEDFDGIVAAVPSNNAQCLKIYFLWCYLKFSKNGAPLFTDAEKEAVYSAVLEFFAERGLAKNGYITYGWVGENTVELVMDYIAKKCPALSAEQLCALREVYDGPKNATTGRRVFCGMPFGAEINSSYFGEANTDGKFGFPWFKIYYGKGFEDTDFDFDKLTDSFVKAHRKDASANNPNLAPFKARGGKIICYSGGADPLGPWPDAMKYYNTVCDALGGYENVKDFFKFFVIPGRGHGEVCRGLGAVTADESGTTLLDMLRAWHECGIEPSCVVATKTEAVKDESGNVLETKTLFTEKIYPYEGNLAEGKDFPPTADPYYINDRED
;
A
#
# COMPACT_ATOMS: atom_id res chain seq x y z
N MET A 1 -19.13 -7.21 27.15
CA MET A 1 -20.33 -6.41 27.44
C MET A 1 -20.14 -5.06 26.78
N PRO A 2 -21.15 -4.50 26.07
CA PRO A 2 -21.02 -3.15 25.52
C PRO A 2 -20.70 -2.15 26.61
N LYS A 3 -19.77 -1.26 26.36
CA LYS A 3 -19.39 -0.18 27.30
C LYS A 3 -20.43 0.93 27.14
N ASN A 4 -21.30 1.15 28.13
CA ASN A 4 -22.26 2.25 28.11
C ASN A 4 -21.55 3.58 28.31
N TYR A 5 -21.24 4.26 27.21
CA TYR A 5 -20.75 5.63 27.23
C TYR A 5 -21.92 6.62 27.19
N LEU A 6 -21.81 7.73 27.95
CA LEU A 6 -22.72 8.85 27.82
C LEU A 6 -22.44 9.55 26.47
N LEU A 7 -23.44 9.55 25.61
CA LEU A 7 -23.33 10.14 24.27
C LEU A 7 -23.64 11.64 24.33
N ASN A 8 -22.64 12.47 24.12
CA ASN A 8 -22.81 13.92 24.07
C ASN A 8 -23.33 14.38 22.71
N ASP A 9 -24.12 15.45 22.71
CA ASP A 9 -24.45 16.17 21.49
C ASP A 9 -23.20 16.91 20.98
N ILE A 10 -22.87 16.69 19.72
CA ILE A 10 -21.69 17.28 19.05
C ILE A 10 -22.05 18.35 18.03
N SER A 11 -23.33 18.75 17.92
CA SER A 11 -23.82 19.70 16.90
C SER A 11 -23.14 21.07 16.96
N ASN A 12 -22.68 21.49 18.14
CA ASN A 12 -22.10 22.81 18.38
C ASN A 12 -20.65 22.75 18.86
N ILE A 13 -19.94 21.66 18.56
CA ILE A 13 -18.55 21.48 18.98
C ILE A 13 -17.61 22.27 18.06
N THR A 14 -16.66 22.95 18.70
CA THR A 14 -15.47 23.49 18.02
C THR A 14 -14.32 22.51 18.21
N LEU A 15 -13.65 22.14 17.12
CA LEU A 15 -12.43 21.34 17.11
C LEU A 15 -11.22 22.25 16.97
N ALA A 16 -10.12 21.88 17.61
CA ALA A 16 -8.86 22.65 17.53
C ALA A 16 -8.24 22.56 16.11
N GLY A 17 -8.29 21.40 15.49
CA GLY A 17 -7.65 21.11 14.19
C GLY A 17 -8.60 21.08 13.00
N GLY A 18 -9.89 21.40 13.15
CA GLY A 18 -10.83 21.30 12.03
C GLY A 18 -12.20 21.92 12.26
N LYS A 19 -12.98 22.01 11.21
CA LYS A 19 -14.35 22.50 11.20
C LYS A 19 -15.30 21.37 10.80
N ILE A 20 -16.30 21.07 11.64
CA ILE A 20 -17.38 20.15 11.29
C ILE A 20 -18.22 20.81 10.17
N THR A 21 -18.33 20.13 9.02
CA THR A 21 -19.09 20.61 7.87
C THR A 21 -20.47 19.95 7.77
N SER A 22 -20.60 18.71 8.25
CA SER A 22 -21.90 18.06 8.36
C SER A 22 -21.89 16.96 9.43
N ILE A 23 -23.08 16.70 9.98
CA ILE A 23 -23.35 15.57 10.88
C ILE A 23 -24.62 14.90 10.35
N GLU A 24 -24.54 13.60 10.12
CA GLU A 24 -25.66 12.78 9.69
C GLU A 24 -25.85 11.62 10.68
N ARG A 25 -27.11 11.37 11.09
CA ARG A 25 -27.43 10.21 11.90
C ARG A 25 -27.99 9.10 11.00
N VAL A 26 -27.42 7.93 11.08
CA VAL A 26 -27.85 6.76 10.32
C VAL A 26 -28.19 5.60 11.24
N MET A 27 -29.18 4.80 10.86
CA MET A 27 -29.58 3.58 11.53
C MET A 27 -30.56 2.78 10.66
N GLY A 28 -30.62 1.45 10.84
CA GLY A 28 -31.51 0.59 10.08
C GLY A 28 -31.09 0.45 8.61
N ASP A 29 -32.06 0.43 7.71
CA ASP A 29 -31.77 0.40 6.28
C ASP A 29 -31.46 1.83 5.81
N TYR A 30 -30.33 2.00 5.15
CA TYR A 30 -29.84 3.26 4.65
C TYR A 30 -29.54 3.19 3.16
N GLU A 31 -29.97 4.21 2.43
CA GLU A 31 -29.63 4.44 1.02
C GLU A 31 -29.41 5.94 0.82
N GLY A 32 -28.21 6.35 0.45
CA GLY A 32 -27.88 7.75 0.22
C GLY A 32 -26.39 7.97 0.00
N ASN A 33 -26.02 9.14 -0.50
CA ASN A 33 -24.63 9.56 -0.68
C ASN A 33 -23.73 8.55 -1.44
N GLY A 34 -24.34 7.78 -2.39
CA GLY A 34 -23.63 6.82 -3.23
C GLY A 34 -23.30 5.47 -2.57
N TRP A 35 -23.93 5.15 -1.42
CA TRP A 35 -23.81 3.85 -0.77
C TRP A 35 -25.14 3.41 -0.14
N SER A 36 -25.24 2.12 0.13
CA SER A 36 -26.41 1.55 0.84
C SER A 36 -25.96 0.46 1.80
N ALA A 37 -26.69 0.29 2.89
CA ALA A 37 -26.49 -0.78 3.85
C ALA A 37 -27.82 -1.15 4.52
N LYS A 38 -27.90 -2.35 5.09
CA LYS A 38 -29.06 -2.85 5.83
C LYS A 38 -28.72 -3.10 7.27
N ASN A 39 -29.73 -2.92 8.15
CA ASN A 39 -29.63 -3.21 9.57
C ASN A 39 -28.46 -2.50 10.28
N LEU A 40 -28.13 -1.27 9.87
CA LEU A 40 -27.09 -0.48 10.53
C LEU A 40 -27.42 -0.25 12.01
N PRO A 41 -26.48 -0.43 12.94
CA PRO A 41 -26.63 0.08 14.29
C PRO A 41 -26.65 1.61 14.28
N PRO A 42 -27.22 2.27 15.30
CA PRO A 42 -27.22 3.73 15.37
C PRO A 42 -25.81 4.29 15.41
N MET A 43 -25.49 5.23 14.50
CA MET A 43 -24.18 5.91 14.46
C MET A 43 -24.30 7.31 13.85
N LEU A 44 -23.29 8.13 14.09
CA LEU A 44 -23.11 9.42 13.42
C LEU A 44 -22.04 9.32 12.35
N ILE A 45 -22.31 9.94 11.20
CA ILE A 45 -21.30 10.25 10.17
C ILE A 45 -20.97 11.73 10.30
N VAL A 46 -19.71 12.06 10.54
CA VAL A 46 -19.25 13.44 10.73
C VAL A 46 -18.21 13.76 9.68
N ASN A 47 -18.48 14.79 8.85
CA ASN A 47 -17.51 15.31 7.91
C ASN A 47 -16.84 16.55 8.51
N ILE A 48 -15.52 16.63 8.32
CA ILE A 48 -14.66 17.69 8.88
C ILE A 48 -13.76 18.20 7.78
N GLU A 49 -13.53 19.50 7.74
CA GLU A 49 -12.49 20.14 6.95
C GLU A 49 -11.40 20.69 7.86
N SER A 50 -10.15 20.43 7.50
CA SER A 50 -8.94 20.92 8.17
C SER A 50 -8.06 21.66 7.18
N SER A 51 -7.24 22.58 7.70
CA SER A 51 -6.25 23.32 6.92
C SER A 51 -4.98 23.48 7.75
N TYR A 52 -3.85 23.13 7.17
CA TYR A 52 -2.52 23.20 7.82
C TYR A 52 -1.67 24.36 7.26
N GLY A 53 -2.33 25.37 6.73
CA GLY A 53 -1.72 26.58 6.19
C GLY A 53 -2.30 26.97 4.83
N LYS A 54 -1.60 27.91 4.16
CA LYS A 54 -2.02 28.38 2.84
C LYS A 54 -2.08 27.22 1.84
N ASP A 55 -3.10 27.21 1.01
CA ASP A 55 -3.33 26.22 -0.07
C ASP A 55 -3.55 24.78 0.44
N SER A 56 -3.76 24.57 1.76
CA SER A 56 -4.10 23.29 2.36
C SER A 56 -5.62 23.19 2.57
N LEU A 57 -6.22 22.13 2.05
CA LEU A 57 -7.59 21.73 2.34
C LEU A 57 -7.65 20.21 2.41
N VAL A 58 -7.95 19.71 3.60
CA VAL A 58 -8.03 18.28 3.89
C VAL A 58 -9.41 17.95 4.43
N ARG A 59 -10.01 16.90 3.89
CA ARG A 59 -11.31 16.42 4.35
C ARG A 59 -11.15 15.12 5.11
N HIS A 60 -11.90 15.02 6.22
CA HIS A 60 -11.97 13.81 7.04
C HIS A 60 -13.43 13.38 7.19
N ARG A 61 -13.65 12.08 7.31
CA ARG A 61 -14.95 11.50 7.66
C ARG A 61 -14.79 10.55 8.82
N LEU A 62 -15.62 10.75 9.83
CA LEU A 62 -15.68 9.89 11.00
C LEU A 62 -17.03 9.17 11.06
N TRP A 63 -16.98 7.90 11.47
CA TRP A 63 -18.13 7.06 11.78
C TRP A 63 -18.10 6.74 13.26
N LEU A 64 -19.10 7.20 14.00
CA LEU A 64 -19.14 7.17 15.46
C LEU A 64 -20.36 6.38 15.92
N PRO A 65 -20.23 5.06 16.20
CA PRO A 65 -21.33 4.22 16.66
C PRO A 65 -21.78 4.61 18.06
N ASP A 66 -23.10 4.49 18.34
CA ASP A 66 -23.60 4.75 19.70
C ASP A 66 -23.07 3.70 20.70
N ASP A 67 -22.94 2.44 20.27
CA ASP A 67 -22.35 1.35 21.05
C ASP A 67 -20.84 1.20 20.73
N TRP A 68 -20.07 2.20 21.15
CA TRP A 68 -18.64 2.24 20.91
C TRP A 68 -17.87 1.23 21.79
N ASN A 69 -16.99 0.47 21.18
CA ASN A 69 -16.17 -0.55 21.87
C ASN A 69 -14.93 0.00 22.62
N GLY A 70 -14.69 1.32 22.56
CA GLY A 70 -13.54 1.98 23.21
C GLY A 70 -12.33 2.12 22.29
N ILE A 71 -12.41 1.73 21.02
CA ILE A 71 -11.29 1.70 20.07
C ILE A 71 -11.49 2.72 18.96
N PHE A 72 -10.41 3.42 18.62
CA PHE A 72 -10.31 4.23 17.40
C PHE A 72 -9.60 3.45 16.30
N LEU A 73 -10.15 3.48 15.09
CA LEU A 73 -9.58 2.86 13.91
C LEU A 73 -9.40 3.88 12.77
N GLY A 74 -8.15 4.19 12.43
CA GLY A 74 -7.81 4.92 11.22
C GLY A 74 -7.76 3.98 10.01
N ILE A 75 -8.36 4.38 8.88
CA ILE A 75 -8.34 3.61 7.63
C ILE A 75 -7.63 4.40 6.54
N GLY A 76 -6.62 3.76 5.93
CA GLY A 76 -5.86 4.30 4.83
C GLY A 76 -6.60 4.27 3.50
N ASN A 77 -6.04 4.97 2.53
CA ASN A 77 -6.60 5.14 1.19
C ASN A 77 -5.89 4.26 0.15
N GLY A 78 -6.39 4.31 -1.10
CA GLY A 78 -5.75 3.72 -2.27
C GLY A 78 -5.38 4.79 -3.32
N GLY A 79 -4.41 4.51 -4.16
CA GLY A 79 -4.05 5.34 -5.30
C GLY A 79 -3.67 6.78 -4.93
N TYR A 80 -4.35 7.72 -5.54
CA TYR A 80 -4.14 9.16 -5.31
C TYR A 80 -4.94 9.71 -4.12
N ALA A 81 -5.74 8.88 -3.45
CA ALA A 81 -6.74 9.32 -2.47
C ALA A 81 -7.74 10.35 -3.05
N GLY A 82 -7.82 11.56 -2.48
CA GLY A 82 -8.68 12.65 -2.97
C GLY A 82 -10.17 12.44 -2.77
N ARG A 83 -10.58 11.30 -2.23
CA ARG A 83 -11.98 10.95 -1.95
C ARG A 83 -12.09 10.25 -0.60
N LEU A 84 -13.24 10.41 0.03
CA LEU A 84 -13.60 9.70 1.25
C LEU A 84 -14.40 8.46 0.88
N GLY A 85 -14.00 7.32 1.41
CA GLY A 85 -14.72 6.07 1.22
C GLY A 85 -16.06 6.03 1.95
N THR A 86 -16.85 5.02 1.61
CA THR A 86 -18.20 4.84 2.16
C THR A 86 -18.36 3.53 2.93
N SER A 87 -17.40 2.61 2.85
CA SER A 87 -17.49 1.27 3.46
C SER A 87 -17.13 1.20 4.94
N MET A 88 -16.67 2.29 5.56
CA MET A 88 -16.29 2.35 6.99
C MET A 88 -17.44 2.02 7.95
N TYR A 89 -18.69 1.99 7.46
CA TYR A 89 -19.82 1.52 8.26
C TYR A 89 -19.68 0.04 8.71
N LEU A 90 -18.88 -0.75 7.99
CA LEU A 90 -18.65 -2.16 8.35
C LEU A 90 -17.96 -2.24 9.72
N GLU A 91 -16.82 -1.59 9.88
CA GLU A 91 -16.08 -1.56 11.13
C GLU A 91 -16.82 -0.74 12.21
N ALA A 92 -17.53 0.31 11.82
CA ALA A 92 -18.35 1.07 12.76
C ALA A 92 -19.51 0.22 13.30
N SER A 93 -20.06 -0.72 12.51
CA SER A 93 -21.08 -1.67 12.95
C SER A 93 -20.53 -2.70 13.95
N GLU A 94 -19.22 -2.93 13.97
CA GLU A 94 -18.51 -3.73 14.98
C GLU A 94 -18.15 -2.92 16.24
N GLY A 95 -18.56 -1.67 16.28
CA GLY A 95 -18.37 -0.77 17.44
C GLY A 95 -17.09 0.08 17.39
N TYR A 96 -16.29 0.05 16.32
CA TYR A 96 -15.14 0.96 16.20
C TYR A 96 -15.58 2.39 15.91
N ALA A 97 -14.94 3.38 16.55
CA ALA A 97 -14.95 4.75 16.02
C ALA A 97 -13.94 4.81 14.86
N VAL A 98 -14.43 5.07 13.65
CA VAL A 98 -13.61 4.93 12.45
C VAL A 98 -13.37 6.29 11.82
N ALA A 99 -12.17 6.54 11.30
CA ALA A 99 -11.86 7.74 10.54
C ALA A 99 -11.08 7.45 9.25
N GLN A 100 -11.33 8.27 8.24
CA GLN A 100 -10.57 8.33 7.00
C GLN A 100 -10.36 9.78 6.58
N THR A 101 -9.24 10.07 5.91
CA THR A 101 -8.94 11.36 5.27
C THR A 101 -8.93 11.24 3.75
N ASP A 102 -9.17 12.34 3.01
CA ASP A 102 -8.94 12.42 1.56
C ASP A 102 -7.47 12.69 1.19
N MET A 103 -6.59 12.77 2.20
CA MET A 103 -5.16 13.11 2.09
C MET A 103 -4.88 14.50 1.49
N GLY A 104 -5.86 15.41 1.44
CA GLY A 104 -5.70 16.72 0.83
C GLY A 104 -5.42 16.70 -0.68
N SER A 105 -5.70 15.57 -1.34
CA SER A 105 -5.34 15.34 -2.75
C SER A 105 -6.54 15.34 -3.70
N SER A 106 -7.68 15.90 -3.30
CA SER A 106 -8.89 15.98 -4.15
C SER A 106 -8.63 16.66 -5.50
N ALA A 107 -7.79 17.69 -5.52
CA ALA A 107 -7.42 18.39 -6.74
C ALA A 107 -6.68 17.50 -7.76
N LEU A 108 -5.96 16.46 -7.33
CA LEU A 108 -5.36 15.48 -8.23
C LEU A 108 -6.39 14.63 -8.96
N VAL A 109 -7.46 14.25 -8.25
CA VAL A 109 -8.54 13.42 -8.80
C VAL A 109 -9.47 14.25 -9.68
N GLU A 110 -9.69 15.50 -9.33
CA GLU A 110 -10.52 16.46 -10.07
C GLU A 110 -9.80 17.03 -11.30
N GLY A 111 -8.48 16.90 -11.37
CA GLY A 111 -7.68 17.31 -12.53
C GLY A 111 -7.46 18.82 -12.66
N ASP A 112 -7.71 19.59 -11.59
CA ASP A 112 -7.76 21.05 -11.61
C ASP A 112 -6.42 21.75 -11.29
N VAL A 113 -5.38 20.97 -10.91
CA VAL A 113 -4.08 21.54 -10.52
C VAL A 113 -3.13 21.50 -11.70
N ASP A 114 -2.52 22.64 -12.01
CA ASP A 114 -1.40 22.70 -12.96
C ASP A 114 -0.09 22.32 -12.28
N ILE A 115 0.48 23.22 -11.47
CA ILE A 115 1.62 22.89 -10.61
C ILE A 115 1.10 22.80 -9.17
N ALA A 116 1.33 21.67 -8.52
CA ALA A 116 0.83 21.48 -7.17
C ALA A 116 1.54 22.41 -6.18
N PRO A 117 0.79 23.07 -5.28
CA PRO A 117 1.40 23.80 -4.19
C PRO A 117 2.11 22.83 -3.24
N GLU A 118 3.14 23.32 -2.53
CA GLU A 118 3.87 22.53 -1.52
C GLU A 118 2.92 21.89 -0.49
N ALA A 119 1.83 22.58 -0.14
CA ALA A 119 0.82 22.07 0.77
C ALA A 119 0.26 20.70 0.36
N LEU A 120 0.02 20.48 -0.95
CA LEU A 120 -0.49 19.21 -1.46
C LEU A 120 0.50 18.06 -1.19
N TRP A 121 1.80 18.28 -1.40
CA TRP A 121 2.83 17.27 -1.15
C TRP A 121 2.95 16.92 0.32
N LEU A 122 2.88 17.92 1.20
CA LEU A 122 2.91 17.74 2.65
C LEU A 122 1.64 17.04 3.17
N ASP A 123 0.46 17.45 2.69
CA ASP A 123 -0.82 16.88 3.12
C ASP A 123 -0.93 15.42 2.67
N TYR A 124 -0.75 15.16 1.37
CA TYR A 124 -0.71 13.80 0.83
C TYR A 124 0.41 12.96 1.44
N GLY A 125 1.53 13.58 1.72
CA GLY A 125 2.71 12.94 2.31
C GLY A 125 2.43 12.36 3.68
N HIS A 126 2.00 13.21 4.63
CA HIS A 126 1.85 12.83 6.02
C HIS A 126 0.85 13.65 6.84
N ARG A 127 0.73 15.00 6.61
CA ARG A 127 -0.04 15.88 7.52
C ARG A 127 -1.51 15.52 7.62
N ALA A 128 -2.13 15.10 6.50
CA ALA A 128 -3.56 14.78 6.48
C ALA A 128 -3.89 13.55 7.33
N THR A 129 -3.04 12.53 7.38
CA THR A 129 -3.29 11.33 8.19
C THR A 129 -3.08 11.62 9.67
N HIS A 130 -2.01 12.30 10.02
CA HIS A 130 -1.76 12.78 11.38
C HIS A 130 -2.91 13.67 11.89
N GLY A 131 -3.28 14.69 11.13
CA GLY A 131 -4.38 15.57 11.53
C GLY A 131 -5.74 14.86 11.60
N MET A 132 -5.97 13.82 10.77
CA MET A 132 -7.13 12.94 10.93
C MET A 132 -7.11 12.27 12.32
N ALA A 133 -5.96 11.75 12.76
CA ALA A 133 -5.84 11.10 14.07
C ALA A 133 -6.12 12.10 15.20
N GLU A 134 -5.58 13.32 15.10
CA GLU A 134 -5.80 14.36 16.10
C GLU A 134 -7.28 14.76 16.21
N VAL A 135 -7.92 15.15 15.10
CA VAL A 135 -9.33 15.57 15.11
C VAL A 135 -10.28 14.43 15.46
N ALA A 136 -9.94 13.19 15.08
CA ALA A 136 -10.73 12.01 15.43
C ALA A 136 -10.69 11.77 16.95
N LYS A 137 -9.50 11.76 17.58
CA LYS A 137 -9.35 11.56 19.02
C LYS A 137 -10.05 12.68 19.81
N GLU A 138 -9.94 13.93 19.36
CA GLU A 138 -10.65 15.05 19.97
C GLU A 138 -12.18 14.87 19.90
N LEU A 139 -12.73 14.52 18.74
CA LEU A 139 -14.17 14.34 18.57
C LEU A 139 -14.70 13.12 19.34
N ILE A 140 -13.95 12.02 19.36
CA ILE A 140 -14.24 10.83 20.16
C ILE A 140 -14.35 11.20 21.65
N PHE A 141 -13.35 11.94 22.15
CA PHE A 141 -13.40 12.40 23.55
C PHE A 141 -14.63 13.26 23.83
N LYS A 142 -14.96 14.20 22.94
CA LYS A 142 -16.14 15.06 23.09
C LYS A 142 -17.46 14.28 23.00
N ARG A 143 -17.53 13.25 22.14
CA ARG A 143 -18.73 12.43 21.93
C ARG A 143 -18.98 11.46 23.07
N TYR A 144 -17.93 10.75 23.54
CA TYR A 144 -18.07 9.65 24.48
C TYR A 144 -17.60 9.97 25.91
N GLY A 145 -17.06 11.18 26.14
CA GLY A 145 -16.54 11.62 27.44
C GLY A 145 -15.23 10.91 27.86
N LYS A 146 -14.62 10.12 26.95
CA LYS A 146 -13.37 9.40 27.17
C LYS A 146 -12.52 9.37 25.90
N ALA A 147 -11.19 9.37 26.06
CA ALA A 147 -10.27 9.06 25.01
C ALA A 147 -10.38 7.58 24.60
N PRO A 148 -9.96 7.21 23.37
CA PRO A 148 -9.81 5.82 22.98
C PRO A 148 -8.91 5.06 23.98
N GLU A 149 -9.27 3.83 24.30
CA GLU A 149 -8.39 2.93 25.07
C GLU A 149 -7.21 2.48 24.23
N TYR A 150 -7.50 2.21 22.94
CA TYR A 150 -6.51 1.87 21.93
C TYR A 150 -6.84 2.56 20.62
N SER A 151 -5.80 2.85 19.86
CA SER A 151 -5.90 3.44 18.53
C SER A 151 -5.13 2.58 17.54
N TYR A 152 -5.81 2.10 16.51
CA TYR A 152 -5.20 1.27 15.46
C TYR A 152 -5.31 1.92 14.10
N PHE A 153 -4.39 1.58 13.20
CA PHE A 153 -4.44 1.99 11.80
C PHE A 153 -4.31 0.78 10.89
N ARG A 154 -5.09 0.74 9.81
CA ARG A 154 -4.89 -0.23 8.73
C ARG A 154 -4.93 0.45 7.37
N GLY A 155 -4.03 0.05 6.47
CA GLY A 155 -4.04 0.57 5.12
C GLY A 155 -3.19 -0.26 4.17
N GLY A 156 -3.61 -0.26 2.90
CA GLY A 156 -2.89 -0.92 1.82
C GLY A 156 -2.48 0.05 0.72
N SER A 157 -1.43 -0.25 -0.04
CA SER A 157 -0.96 0.59 -1.14
C SER A 157 -0.57 2.00 -0.65
N ALA A 158 -1.25 3.05 -1.12
CA ALA A 158 -1.08 4.39 -0.57
C ALA A 158 -1.41 4.43 0.93
N GLY A 159 -2.40 3.66 1.39
CA GLY A 159 -2.70 3.47 2.82
C GLY A 159 -1.58 2.76 3.58
N GLY A 160 -0.85 1.87 2.92
CA GLY A 160 0.38 1.29 3.46
C GLY A 160 1.48 2.35 3.62
N LYS A 161 1.61 3.32 2.69
CA LYS A 161 2.49 4.48 2.86
C LYS A 161 2.04 5.35 4.04
N GLN A 162 0.74 5.64 4.18
CA GLN A 162 0.21 6.35 5.35
C GLN A 162 0.61 5.63 6.64
N ALA A 163 0.40 4.31 6.71
CA ALA A 163 0.82 3.48 7.83
C ALA A 163 2.30 3.65 8.18
N PHE A 164 3.17 3.65 7.18
CA PHE A 164 4.61 3.83 7.35
C PHE A 164 4.98 5.24 7.82
N MET A 165 4.25 6.27 7.36
CA MET A 165 4.45 7.63 7.87
C MET A 165 4.06 7.74 9.34
N GLU A 166 2.96 7.12 9.76
CA GLU A 166 2.47 7.19 11.13
C GLU A 166 3.47 6.61 12.14
N PHE A 167 3.92 5.38 11.97
CA PHE A 167 4.87 4.81 12.94
C PHE A 167 6.28 5.42 12.88
N GLN A 168 6.63 6.13 11.80
CA GLN A 168 7.91 6.80 11.66
C GLN A 168 7.92 8.23 12.21
N ARG A 169 6.87 9.01 11.92
CA ARG A 169 6.81 10.44 12.22
C ARG A 169 5.95 10.78 13.43
N TYR A 170 4.88 10.01 13.65
CA TYR A 170 3.83 10.27 14.64
C TYR A 170 3.58 9.03 15.49
N PRO A 171 4.62 8.54 16.18
CA PRO A 171 4.52 7.28 16.92
C PRO A 171 3.44 7.30 18.01
N GLU A 172 2.91 8.48 18.40
CA GLU A 172 1.87 8.64 19.39
C GLU A 172 0.45 8.44 18.85
N ASP A 173 0.26 8.45 17.52
CA ASP A 173 -1.08 8.43 16.94
C ASP A 173 -1.76 7.09 17.04
N PHE A 174 -1.01 6.01 16.87
CA PHE A 174 -1.55 4.66 16.86
C PHE A 174 -0.70 3.69 17.69
N ASP A 175 -1.38 2.79 18.40
CA ASP A 175 -0.76 1.74 19.22
C ASP A 175 -0.37 0.51 18.41
N GLY A 176 -1.06 0.30 17.29
CA GLY A 176 -0.76 -0.80 16.38
C GLY A 176 -1.17 -0.52 14.94
N ILE A 177 -0.45 -1.11 14.00
CA ILE A 177 -0.58 -0.82 12.58
C ILE A 177 -0.57 -2.11 11.74
N VAL A 178 -1.57 -2.24 10.84
CA VAL A 178 -1.56 -3.23 9.77
C VAL A 178 -1.27 -2.52 8.45
N ALA A 179 -0.11 -2.80 7.86
CA ALA A 179 0.33 -2.23 6.59
C ALA A 179 0.36 -3.31 5.49
N ALA A 180 -0.45 -3.13 4.45
CA ALA A 180 -0.53 -4.05 3.33
C ALA A 180 0.11 -3.46 2.08
N VAL A 181 0.93 -4.25 1.37
CA VAL A 181 1.53 -3.88 0.07
C VAL A 181 1.98 -2.41 0.01
N PRO A 182 2.83 -1.94 0.94
CA PRO A 182 3.11 -0.53 1.14
C PRO A 182 3.87 0.10 -0.03
N SER A 183 3.52 1.35 -0.35
CA SER A 183 4.25 2.20 -1.31
C SER A 183 5.15 3.20 -0.57
N ASN A 184 6.03 2.69 0.30
CA ASN A 184 6.83 3.51 1.21
C ASN A 184 7.85 4.41 0.50
N ASN A 185 8.55 3.93 -0.53
CA ASN A 185 9.48 4.72 -1.34
C ASN A 185 8.75 5.41 -2.52
N ALA A 186 7.77 6.24 -2.19
CA ALA A 186 6.74 6.71 -3.13
C ALA A 186 7.29 7.48 -4.33
N GLN A 187 8.35 8.28 -4.18
CA GLN A 187 8.89 9.05 -5.29
C GLN A 187 9.62 8.17 -6.31
N CYS A 188 10.44 7.23 -5.85
CA CYS A 188 11.10 6.26 -6.72
C CYS A 188 10.10 5.30 -7.37
N LEU A 189 9.04 4.90 -6.64
CA LEU A 189 7.97 4.06 -7.16
C LEU A 189 7.23 4.74 -8.33
N LYS A 190 7.01 6.06 -8.29
CA LYS A 190 6.38 6.78 -9.42
C LYS A 190 7.25 6.72 -10.68
N ILE A 191 8.57 6.85 -10.53
CA ILE A 191 9.52 6.70 -11.65
C ILE A 191 9.48 5.28 -12.20
N TYR A 192 9.42 4.26 -11.32
CA TYR A 192 9.26 2.88 -11.75
C TYR A 192 7.96 2.66 -12.54
N PHE A 193 6.84 3.24 -12.12
CA PHE A 193 5.58 3.15 -12.86
C PHE A 193 5.69 3.73 -14.27
N LEU A 194 6.27 4.92 -14.39
CA LEU A 194 6.50 5.53 -15.70
C LEU A 194 7.47 4.69 -16.56
N TRP A 195 8.53 4.15 -15.95
CA TRP A 195 9.47 3.26 -16.62
C TRP A 195 8.77 2.03 -17.21
N CYS A 196 7.99 1.30 -16.41
CA CYS A 196 7.24 0.13 -16.88
C CYS A 196 6.27 0.48 -18.00
N TYR A 197 5.53 1.60 -17.86
CA TYR A 197 4.60 2.07 -18.88
C TYR A 197 5.31 2.34 -20.21
N LEU A 198 6.40 3.11 -20.20
CA LEU A 198 7.13 3.46 -21.41
C LEU A 198 7.80 2.24 -22.09
N LYS A 199 8.23 1.25 -21.29
CA LYS A 199 8.82 0.02 -21.84
C LYS A 199 7.80 -0.96 -22.39
N PHE A 200 6.60 -1.02 -21.81
CA PHE A 200 5.55 -1.95 -22.22
C PHE A 200 4.55 -1.37 -23.22
N SER A 201 4.70 -0.11 -23.61
CA SER A 201 3.87 0.53 -24.63
C SER A 201 4.70 1.13 -25.76
N LYS A 202 4.12 1.10 -26.96
CA LYS A 202 4.71 1.69 -28.18
C LYS A 202 3.65 2.51 -28.90
N ASN A 203 3.91 3.79 -29.07
CA ASN A 203 2.95 4.74 -29.66
C ASN A 203 1.56 4.72 -28.98
N GLY A 204 1.53 4.55 -27.66
CA GLY A 204 0.29 4.46 -26.88
C GLY A 204 -0.46 3.12 -27.00
N ALA A 205 0.10 2.12 -27.66
CA ALA A 205 -0.45 0.77 -27.76
C ALA A 205 0.37 -0.23 -26.93
N PRO A 206 -0.24 -1.32 -26.42
CA PRO A 206 0.46 -2.39 -25.74
C PRO A 206 1.55 -3.02 -26.62
N LEU A 207 2.72 -3.28 -26.04
CA LEU A 207 3.80 -3.97 -26.72
C LEU A 207 3.58 -5.51 -26.78
N PHE A 208 2.72 -6.03 -25.90
CA PHE A 208 2.44 -7.45 -25.77
C PHE A 208 0.96 -7.75 -25.94
N THR A 209 0.64 -8.83 -26.63
CA THR A 209 -0.70 -9.43 -26.63
C THR A 209 -0.92 -10.27 -25.36
N ASP A 210 -2.17 -10.57 -25.03
CA ASP A 210 -2.50 -11.42 -23.87
C ASP A 210 -1.90 -12.83 -23.99
N ALA A 211 -1.85 -13.38 -25.20
CA ALA A 211 -1.22 -14.67 -25.46
C ALA A 211 0.30 -14.64 -25.21
N GLU A 212 0.98 -13.57 -25.57
CA GLU A 212 2.41 -13.40 -25.30
C GLU A 212 2.68 -13.19 -23.80
N LYS A 213 1.86 -12.42 -23.12
CA LYS A 213 1.93 -12.28 -21.64
C LYS A 213 1.81 -13.64 -20.95
N GLU A 214 0.85 -14.44 -21.38
CA GLU A 214 0.62 -15.78 -20.83
C GLU A 214 1.80 -16.73 -21.11
N ALA A 215 2.38 -16.63 -22.30
CA ALA A 215 3.56 -17.43 -22.67
C ALA A 215 4.77 -17.04 -21.81
N VAL A 216 5.00 -15.74 -21.60
CA VAL A 216 6.07 -15.23 -20.73
C VAL A 216 5.86 -15.70 -19.30
N TYR A 217 4.66 -15.53 -18.73
CA TYR A 217 4.34 -16.00 -17.39
C TYR A 217 4.60 -17.50 -17.23
N SER A 218 4.16 -18.30 -18.20
CA SER A 218 4.35 -19.76 -18.19
C SER A 218 5.84 -20.13 -18.21
N ALA A 219 6.64 -19.45 -19.02
CA ALA A 219 8.08 -19.66 -19.08
C ALA A 219 8.78 -19.28 -17.77
N VAL A 220 8.39 -18.15 -17.16
CA VAL A 220 8.92 -17.69 -15.87
C VAL A 220 8.55 -18.70 -14.77
N LEU A 221 7.29 -19.13 -14.72
CA LEU A 221 6.83 -20.11 -13.74
C LEU A 221 7.60 -21.45 -13.86
N GLU A 222 7.79 -21.94 -15.10
CA GLU A 222 8.54 -23.17 -15.38
C GLU A 222 10.00 -23.04 -14.93
N PHE A 223 10.66 -21.89 -15.21
CA PHE A 223 12.03 -21.60 -14.77
C PHE A 223 12.20 -21.76 -13.26
N PHE A 224 11.28 -21.19 -12.48
CA PHE A 224 11.32 -21.28 -11.02
C PHE A 224 10.88 -22.68 -10.52
N ALA A 225 9.96 -23.35 -11.21
CA ALA A 225 9.51 -24.70 -10.86
C ALA A 225 10.65 -25.72 -11.00
N GLU A 226 11.46 -25.66 -12.06
CA GLU A 226 12.65 -26.52 -12.25
C GLU A 226 13.68 -26.35 -11.11
N ARG A 227 13.60 -25.27 -10.34
CA ARG A 227 14.48 -24.95 -9.21
C ARG A 227 13.82 -25.17 -7.84
N GLY A 228 12.61 -25.74 -7.81
CA GLY A 228 11.84 -25.95 -6.58
C GLY A 228 11.30 -24.66 -5.95
N LEU A 229 11.27 -23.56 -6.68
CA LEU A 229 10.86 -22.23 -6.23
C LEU A 229 9.48 -21.82 -6.77
N ALA A 230 8.71 -22.76 -7.29
CA ALA A 230 7.31 -22.58 -7.68
C ALA A 230 6.50 -23.83 -7.35
N LYS A 231 5.25 -23.65 -6.98
CA LYS A 231 4.27 -24.72 -6.70
C LYS A 231 2.86 -24.22 -6.95
N ASN A 232 1.94 -25.12 -7.20
CA ASN A 232 0.50 -24.81 -7.32
C ASN A 232 0.20 -23.63 -8.30
N GLY A 233 1.04 -23.46 -9.34
CA GLY A 233 0.87 -22.42 -10.35
C GLY A 233 1.33 -21.01 -9.94
N TYR A 234 2.16 -20.88 -8.90
CA TYR A 234 2.77 -19.60 -8.51
C TYR A 234 4.20 -19.76 -8.00
N ILE A 235 4.97 -18.68 -8.08
CA ILE A 235 6.35 -18.60 -7.61
C ILE A 235 6.33 -18.38 -6.10
N THR A 236 7.07 -19.22 -5.37
CA THR A 236 7.21 -19.14 -3.91
C THR A 236 8.30 -18.17 -3.49
N TYR A 237 9.38 -18.08 -4.29
CA TYR A 237 10.44 -17.09 -4.13
C TYR A 237 11.06 -16.77 -5.50
N GLY A 238 10.95 -15.51 -5.91
CA GLY A 238 11.30 -15.04 -7.25
C GLY A 238 12.75 -14.57 -7.40
N TRP A 239 13.73 -15.25 -6.76
CA TRP A 239 15.14 -14.89 -6.88
C TRP A 239 16.06 -16.11 -6.69
N VAL A 240 17.10 -16.23 -7.51
CA VAL A 240 18.06 -17.34 -7.47
C VAL A 240 19.52 -16.87 -7.44
N GLY A 241 19.75 -15.57 -7.30
CA GLY A 241 21.07 -14.98 -7.22
C GLY A 241 21.27 -13.78 -8.14
N GLU A 242 22.47 -13.22 -8.13
CA GLU A 242 22.83 -11.97 -8.81
C GLU A 242 22.47 -11.96 -10.31
N ASN A 243 22.57 -13.12 -10.97
CA ASN A 243 22.28 -13.26 -12.41
C ASN A 243 20.82 -13.69 -12.72
N THR A 244 19.89 -13.55 -11.76
CA THR A 244 18.52 -14.06 -11.94
C THR A 244 17.85 -13.49 -13.18
N VAL A 245 17.94 -12.18 -13.42
CA VAL A 245 17.32 -11.54 -14.58
C VAL A 245 17.85 -12.16 -15.88
N GLU A 246 19.16 -12.31 -16.03
CA GLU A 246 19.78 -12.88 -17.24
C GLU A 246 19.35 -14.33 -17.47
N LEU A 247 19.38 -15.15 -16.40
CA LEU A 247 18.98 -16.56 -16.48
C LEU A 247 17.50 -16.72 -16.89
N VAL A 248 16.61 -15.89 -16.34
CA VAL A 248 15.20 -15.88 -16.70
C VAL A 248 15.01 -15.40 -18.14
N MET A 249 15.71 -14.35 -18.56
CA MET A 249 15.60 -13.82 -19.92
C MET A 249 16.10 -14.82 -20.96
N ASP A 250 17.19 -15.54 -20.72
CA ASP A 250 17.67 -16.61 -21.58
C ASP A 250 16.63 -17.75 -21.69
N TYR A 251 15.96 -18.07 -20.57
CA TYR A 251 14.91 -19.07 -20.55
C TYR A 251 13.67 -18.62 -21.35
N ILE A 252 13.21 -17.37 -21.15
CA ILE A 252 12.10 -16.77 -21.93
C ILE A 252 12.43 -16.77 -23.42
N ALA A 253 13.61 -16.30 -23.83
CA ALA A 253 14.01 -16.27 -25.23
C ALA A 253 13.96 -17.67 -25.90
N LYS A 254 14.32 -18.70 -25.14
CA LYS A 254 14.26 -20.09 -25.60
C LYS A 254 12.82 -20.63 -25.69
N LYS A 255 11.97 -20.32 -24.71
CA LYS A 255 10.59 -20.85 -24.60
C LYS A 255 9.58 -20.06 -25.43
N CYS A 256 9.84 -18.80 -25.67
CA CYS A 256 8.95 -17.87 -26.38
C CYS A 256 9.63 -17.32 -27.66
N PRO A 257 9.98 -18.18 -28.67
CA PRO A 257 10.74 -17.76 -29.84
C PRO A 257 9.97 -16.80 -30.77
N ALA A 258 8.67 -16.59 -30.54
CA ALA A 258 7.85 -15.65 -31.28
C ALA A 258 8.03 -14.19 -30.81
N LEU A 259 8.61 -13.97 -29.65
CA LEU A 259 8.86 -12.61 -29.12
C LEU A 259 9.94 -11.91 -29.96
N SER A 260 9.67 -10.65 -30.28
CA SER A 260 10.64 -9.79 -30.97
C SER A 260 11.81 -9.40 -30.06
N ALA A 261 12.91 -8.96 -30.66
CA ALA A 261 14.04 -8.42 -29.91
C ALA A 261 13.64 -7.21 -29.06
N GLU A 262 12.71 -6.37 -29.54
CA GLU A 262 12.16 -5.22 -28.80
C GLU A 262 11.41 -5.68 -27.55
N GLN A 263 10.56 -6.69 -27.64
CA GLN A 263 9.83 -7.25 -26.50
C GLN A 263 10.78 -7.88 -25.47
N LEU A 264 11.77 -8.63 -25.90
CA LEU A 264 12.79 -9.20 -25.01
C LEU A 264 13.62 -8.11 -24.31
N CYS A 265 13.97 -7.04 -25.01
CA CYS A 265 14.66 -5.88 -24.43
C CYS A 265 13.78 -5.21 -23.36
N ALA A 266 12.51 -4.95 -23.66
CA ALA A 266 11.56 -4.35 -22.74
C ALA A 266 11.38 -5.17 -21.45
N LEU A 267 11.23 -6.50 -21.57
CA LEU A 267 11.16 -7.41 -20.42
C LEU A 267 12.40 -7.32 -19.55
N ARG A 268 13.59 -7.38 -20.16
CA ARG A 268 14.87 -7.28 -19.45
C ARG A 268 14.96 -5.98 -18.66
N GLU A 269 14.66 -4.85 -19.28
CA GLU A 269 14.73 -3.53 -18.67
C GLU A 269 13.73 -3.37 -17.51
N VAL A 270 12.55 -3.96 -17.63
CA VAL A 270 11.53 -3.90 -16.57
C VAL A 270 11.86 -4.84 -15.41
N TYR A 271 12.39 -6.04 -15.67
CA TYR A 271 12.88 -6.93 -14.61
C TYR A 271 14.14 -6.40 -13.90
N ASP A 272 15.00 -5.69 -14.62
CA ASP A 272 16.18 -5.04 -14.01
C ASP A 272 15.77 -3.79 -13.21
N GLY A 273 14.74 -3.06 -13.66
CA GLY A 273 14.25 -1.83 -13.04
C GLY A 273 14.98 -0.56 -13.49
N PRO A 274 14.42 0.63 -13.19
CA PRO A 274 14.97 1.89 -13.66
C PRO A 274 16.33 2.20 -13.05
N LYS A 275 17.23 2.66 -13.91
CA LYS A 275 18.55 3.19 -13.56
C LYS A 275 18.75 4.54 -14.21
N ASN A 276 19.46 5.43 -13.53
CA ASN A 276 19.99 6.63 -14.15
C ASN A 276 21.15 6.21 -15.08
N ALA A 277 21.04 6.46 -16.38
CA ALA A 277 22.00 5.97 -17.36
C ALA A 277 23.38 6.67 -17.24
N THR A 278 23.39 7.94 -16.84
CA THR A 278 24.62 8.71 -16.64
C THR A 278 25.41 8.24 -15.41
N THR A 279 24.72 8.01 -14.29
CA THR A 279 25.37 7.66 -13.02
C THR A 279 25.41 6.16 -12.74
N GLY A 280 24.62 5.35 -13.45
CA GLY A 280 24.43 3.93 -13.22
C GLY A 280 23.64 3.60 -11.93
N ARG A 281 23.20 4.62 -11.17
CA ARG A 281 22.48 4.43 -9.92
C ARG A 281 21.10 3.81 -10.17
N ARG A 282 20.78 2.80 -9.42
CA ARG A 282 19.45 2.18 -9.46
C ARG A 282 18.44 3.03 -8.71
N VAL A 283 17.38 3.43 -9.40
CA VAL A 283 16.30 4.28 -8.86
C VAL A 283 15.29 3.46 -8.08
N PHE A 284 14.96 2.25 -8.57
CA PHE A 284 14.02 1.35 -7.93
C PHE A 284 14.31 -0.11 -8.30
N CYS A 285 13.71 -1.06 -7.58
CA CYS A 285 13.77 -2.48 -7.96
C CYS A 285 13.04 -2.75 -9.27
N GLY A 286 13.30 -3.90 -9.88
CA GLY A 286 12.55 -4.37 -11.04
C GLY A 286 11.18 -4.94 -10.67
N MET A 287 10.38 -5.23 -11.69
CA MET A 287 9.10 -5.92 -11.55
C MET A 287 9.33 -7.34 -10.99
N PRO A 288 8.60 -7.76 -9.96
CA PRO A 288 8.72 -9.13 -9.45
C PRO A 288 8.32 -10.16 -10.50
N PHE A 289 9.07 -11.25 -10.58
CA PHE A 289 8.73 -12.40 -11.42
C PHE A 289 7.41 -13.02 -10.96
N GLY A 290 6.54 -13.37 -11.90
CA GLY A 290 5.17 -13.82 -11.66
C GLY A 290 4.13 -12.69 -11.67
N ALA A 291 4.57 -11.44 -11.84
CA ALA A 291 3.68 -10.28 -11.94
C ALA A 291 3.16 -10.02 -13.37
N GLU A 292 3.63 -10.74 -14.36
CA GLU A 292 3.40 -10.49 -15.80
C GLU A 292 1.92 -10.38 -16.16
N ILE A 293 1.08 -11.17 -15.50
CA ILE A 293 -0.37 -11.20 -15.72
C ILE A 293 -1.18 -10.57 -14.59
N ASN A 294 -0.52 -10.21 -13.49
CA ASN A 294 -1.16 -9.52 -12.36
C ASN A 294 -1.05 -7.99 -12.50
N SER A 295 -0.52 -7.52 -13.62
CA SER A 295 -0.19 -6.13 -13.86
C SER A 295 -1.01 -5.55 -14.99
N SER A 296 -1.72 -4.46 -14.73
CA SER A 296 -2.29 -3.59 -15.76
C SER A 296 -1.22 -2.87 -16.60
N TYR A 297 0.05 -2.91 -16.19
CA TYR A 297 1.16 -2.34 -16.97
C TYR A 297 1.67 -3.27 -18.05
N PHE A 298 1.53 -4.58 -17.85
CA PHE A 298 2.04 -5.55 -18.79
C PHE A 298 1.10 -5.68 -19.99
N GLY A 299 1.35 -4.86 -21.01
CA GLY A 299 0.70 -4.97 -22.33
C GLY A 299 -0.61 -4.23 -22.49
N GLU A 300 -1.16 -3.62 -21.47
CA GLU A 300 -2.25 -2.66 -21.69
C GLU A 300 -1.68 -1.24 -21.74
N ALA A 301 -1.85 -0.58 -22.89
CA ALA A 301 -1.88 0.87 -22.93
C ALA A 301 -3.14 1.29 -22.18
N ASN A 302 -3.10 1.05 -20.93
CA ASN A 302 -4.07 1.55 -20.02
C ASN A 302 -4.06 3.06 -20.19
N THR A 303 -5.17 3.65 -20.54
CA THR A 303 -5.39 5.10 -20.45
C THR A 303 -5.06 5.58 -19.04
N ASP A 304 -5.18 4.68 -18.05
CA ASP A 304 -4.73 4.82 -16.67
C ASP A 304 -3.32 4.24 -16.43
N GLY A 305 -2.68 3.60 -17.39
CA GLY A 305 -1.31 3.03 -17.33
C GLY A 305 -0.21 4.02 -17.09
N LYS A 306 -0.57 5.27 -17.16
CA LYS A 306 0.12 6.40 -16.61
C LYS A 306 -0.07 6.52 -15.09
N PHE A 307 -0.20 5.40 -14.35
CA PHE A 307 -0.55 5.39 -12.92
C PHE A 307 0.40 6.22 -12.04
N GLY A 308 1.50 6.61 -12.38
CA GLY A 308 2.32 7.61 -11.71
C GLY A 308 2.28 8.97 -12.40
N PHE A 309 1.74 9.05 -13.62
CA PHE A 309 1.90 10.19 -14.49
C PHE A 309 1.21 11.48 -14.03
N PRO A 310 0.03 11.49 -13.41
CA PRO A 310 -0.52 12.70 -12.83
C PRO A 310 0.43 13.41 -11.88
N TRP A 311 1.27 12.67 -11.14
CA TRP A 311 2.29 13.25 -10.25
C TRP A 311 3.36 14.03 -11.00
N PHE A 312 3.73 13.60 -12.20
CA PHE A 312 4.68 14.33 -13.03
C PHE A 312 4.05 15.59 -13.63
N LYS A 313 2.76 15.51 -14.05
CA LYS A 313 2.03 16.69 -14.54
C LYS A 313 1.89 17.77 -13.48
N ILE A 314 1.57 17.42 -12.23
CA ILE A 314 1.46 18.40 -11.16
C ILE A 314 2.81 18.92 -10.64
N TYR A 315 3.90 18.23 -10.97
CA TYR A 315 5.24 18.69 -10.63
C TYR A 315 5.86 19.56 -11.73
N TYR A 316 5.71 19.19 -13.00
CA TYR A 316 6.30 19.88 -14.15
C TYR A 316 5.32 20.80 -14.89
N GLY A 317 4.02 20.71 -14.61
CA GLY A 317 2.94 21.46 -15.27
C GLY A 317 2.09 20.60 -16.22
N LYS A 318 0.88 21.05 -16.50
CA LYS A 318 -0.13 20.33 -17.33
C LYS A 318 0.35 19.97 -18.74
N GLY A 319 1.27 20.77 -19.30
CA GLY A 319 1.86 20.54 -20.63
C GLY A 319 2.92 19.46 -20.68
N PHE A 320 3.31 18.90 -19.53
CA PHE A 320 4.31 17.85 -19.48
C PHE A 320 3.75 16.53 -20.00
N GLU A 321 4.43 15.92 -20.98
CA GLU A 321 4.05 14.62 -21.53
C GLU A 321 4.99 13.50 -21.00
N ASP A 322 4.52 12.26 -20.98
CA ASP A 322 5.27 11.11 -20.47
C ASP A 322 6.60 10.89 -21.21
N THR A 323 6.64 11.19 -22.52
CA THR A 323 7.83 11.13 -23.34
C THR A 323 8.84 12.24 -23.07
N ASP A 324 8.45 13.30 -22.33
CA ASP A 324 9.34 14.40 -21.93
C ASP A 324 10.24 14.01 -20.74
N PHE A 325 9.93 12.89 -20.06
CA PHE A 325 10.69 12.46 -18.90
C PHE A 325 12.06 11.90 -19.29
N ASP A 326 13.10 12.71 -19.12
CA ASP A 326 14.48 12.29 -19.28
C ASP A 326 14.99 11.67 -17.96
N PHE A 327 15.10 10.32 -17.94
CA PHE A 327 15.50 9.57 -16.74
C PHE A 327 16.88 9.95 -16.22
N ASP A 328 17.75 10.50 -17.05
CA ASP A 328 19.09 10.97 -16.64
C ASP A 328 19.06 12.32 -15.96
N LYS A 329 18.22 13.25 -16.45
CA LYS A 329 18.20 14.64 -15.98
C LYS A 329 17.14 14.90 -14.92
N LEU A 330 15.98 14.25 -15.02
CA LEU A 330 14.81 14.59 -14.21
C LEU A 330 14.64 13.70 -12.97
N THR A 331 15.20 12.49 -12.95
CA THR A 331 15.05 11.55 -11.83
C THR A 331 15.51 12.17 -10.51
N ASP A 332 16.73 12.70 -10.46
CA ASP A 332 17.29 13.24 -9.21
C ASP A 332 16.47 14.42 -8.69
N SER A 333 16.08 15.35 -9.58
CA SER A 333 15.29 16.51 -9.19
C SER A 333 13.91 16.11 -8.67
N PHE A 334 13.22 15.18 -9.34
CA PHE A 334 11.90 14.72 -8.93
C PHE A 334 11.95 13.96 -7.61
N VAL A 335 12.90 13.04 -7.44
CA VAL A 335 13.00 12.25 -6.20
C VAL A 335 13.38 13.15 -5.02
N LYS A 336 14.33 14.07 -5.19
CA LYS A 336 14.80 14.94 -4.08
C LYS A 336 13.77 15.97 -3.65
N ALA A 337 12.99 16.52 -4.58
CA ALA A 337 12.10 17.65 -4.32
C ALA A 337 11.12 17.41 -3.16
N HIS A 338 10.57 16.20 -3.04
CA HIS A 338 9.56 15.87 -2.04
C HIS A 338 9.84 14.54 -1.31
N ARG A 339 11.09 14.07 -1.34
CA ARG A 339 11.46 12.78 -0.73
C ARG A 339 11.12 12.75 0.75
N LYS A 340 11.50 13.78 1.50
CA LYS A 340 11.25 13.85 2.95
C LYS A 340 9.77 13.80 3.30
N ASP A 341 8.91 14.35 2.46
CA ASP A 341 7.49 14.49 2.76
C ASP A 341 6.66 13.35 2.17
N ALA A 342 7.03 12.86 1.00
CA ALA A 342 6.24 11.87 0.27
C ALA A 342 6.72 10.42 0.43
N SER A 343 7.98 10.18 0.84
CA SER A 343 8.53 8.84 1.05
C SER A 343 8.74 8.52 2.52
N ALA A 344 8.37 7.31 2.93
CA ALA A 344 8.39 6.83 4.32
C ALA A 344 9.54 5.82 4.50
N ASN A 345 10.78 6.31 4.55
CA ASN A 345 11.98 5.47 4.58
C ASN A 345 12.84 5.64 5.85
N ASN A 346 12.36 6.35 6.87
CA ASN A 346 13.11 6.50 8.13
C ASN A 346 13.15 5.15 8.89
N PRO A 347 14.33 4.55 9.10
CA PRO A 347 14.44 3.26 9.77
C PRO A 347 14.45 3.36 11.29
N ASN A 348 14.50 4.55 11.86
CA ASN A 348 14.51 4.74 13.31
C ASN A 348 13.10 4.57 13.89
N LEU A 349 12.74 3.36 14.22
CA LEU A 349 11.47 3.01 14.87
C LEU A 349 11.58 2.88 16.40
N ALA A 350 12.72 3.28 16.99
CA ALA A 350 12.90 3.21 18.44
C ALA A 350 11.81 3.96 19.24
N PRO A 351 11.30 5.15 18.82
CA PRO A 351 10.21 5.82 19.52
C PRO A 351 8.91 5.00 19.51
N PHE A 352 8.54 4.41 18.38
CA PHE A 352 7.32 3.59 18.25
C PHE A 352 7.44 2.30 19.08
N LYS A 353 8.60 1.62 19.02
CA LYS A 353 8.90 0.44 19.84
C LYS A 353 8.83 0.76 21.32
N ALA A 354 9.44 1.87 21.77
CA ALA A 354 9.55 2.24 23.18
C ALA A 354 8.19 2.44 23.86
N ARG A 355 7.16 2.83 23.11
CA ARG A 355 5.77 2.96 23.64
C ARG A 355 4.95 1.66 23.51
N GLY A 356 5.56 0.55 23.10
CA GLY A 356 4.89 -0.75 22.97
C GLY A 356 4.16 -0.97 21.65
N GLY A 357 4.36 -0.10 20.67
CA GLY A 357 3.69 -0.18 19.36
C GLY A 357 3.95 -1.50 18.63
N LYS A 358 2.98 -1.97 17.84
CA LYS A 358 3.05 -3.23 17.08
C LYS A 358 2.75 -3.01 15.60
N ILE A 359 3.50 -3.67 14.73
CA ILE A 359 3.34 -3.58 13.27
C ILE A 359 3.20 -4.98 12.68
N ILE A 360 2.14 -5.19 11.90
CA ILE A 360 2.00 -6.32 10.98
C ILE A 360 2.04 -5.76 9.57
N CYS A 361 3.04 -6.16 8.78
CA CYS A 361 3.19 -5.73 7.40
C CYS A 361 3.28 -6.92 6.47
N TYR A 362 2.67 -6.83 5.28
CA TYR A 362 2.89 -7.83 4.24
C TYR A 362 2.99 -7.20 2.85
N SER A 363 3.75 -7.88 1.96
CA SER A 363 3.83 -7.57 0.53
C SER A 363 3.45 -8.78 -0.31
N GLY A 364 2.97 -8.55 -1.53
CA GLY A 364 2.68 -9.60 -2.49
C GLY A 364 3.92 -10.01 -3.28
N GLY A 365 4.20 -11.32 -3.38
CA GLY A 365 5.35 -11.86 -4.10
C GLY A 365 5.31 -11.62 -5.61
N ALA A 366 4.13 -11.34 -6.17
CA ALA A 366 3.90 -11.02 -7.58
C ALA A 366 3.15 -9.68 -7.74
N ASP A 367 3.42 -8.72 -6.87
CA ASP A 367 2.81 -7.40 -6.88
C ASP A 367 3.66 -6.40 -7.68
N PRO A 368 3.18 -5.93 -8.85
CA PRO A 368 3.92 -4.96 -9.65
C PRO A 368 3.72 -3.51 -9.18
N LEU A 369 2.72 -3.22 -8.33
CA LEU A 369 2.41 -1.88 -7.84
C LEU A 369 3.02 -1.56 -6.49
N GLY A 370 3.40 -2.59 -5.73
CA GLY A 370 4.13 -2.50 -4.48
C GLY A 370 5.17 -3.61 -4.42
N PRO A 371 6.22 -3.56 -5.26
CA PRO A 371 7.21 -4.62 -5.36
C PRO A 371 7.83 -4.97 -4.00
N TRP A 372 7.69 -6.23 -3.61
CA TRP A 372 8.13 -6.73 -2.29
C TRP A 372 9.62 -6.47 -1.97
N PRO A 373 10.55 -6.38 -2.94
CA PRO A 373 11.94 -6.11 -2.61
C PRO A 373 12.16 -4.74 -1.95
N ASP A 374 11.35 -3.73 -2.29
CA ASP A 374 11.46 -2.39 -1.68
C ASP A 374 11.03 -2.41 -0.20
N ALA A 375 9.88 -3.00 0.11
CA ALA A 375 9.40 -3.13 1.48
C ALA A 375 10.32 -4.02 2.35
N MET A 376 10.86 -5.12 1.77
CA MET A 376 11.83 -5.98 2.44
C MET A 376 13.14 -5.24 2.71
N LYS A 377 13.62 -4.41 1.76
CA LYS A 377 14.80 -3.58 1.98
C LYS A 377 14.60 -2.61 3.14
N TYR A 378 13.44 -1.96 3.21
CA TYR A 378 13.12 -1.10 4.35
C TYR A 378 13.15 -1.89 5.67
N TYR A 379 12.50 -3.07 5.73
CA TYR A 379 12.53 -3.92 6.93
C TYR A 379 13.94 -4.27 7.37
N ASN A 380 14.82 -4.66 6.43
CA ASN A 380 16.23 -4.96 6.72
C ASN A 380 16.96 -3.72 7.24
N THR A 381 16.69 -2.53 6.65
CA THR A 381 17.30 -1.27 7.10
C THR A 381 16.84 -0.92 8.53
N VAL A 382 15.60 -1.25 8.92
CA VAL A 382 15.13 -1.14 10.31
C VAL A 382 15.88 -2.11 11.22
N CYS A 383 16.07 -3.37 10.78
CA CYS A 383 16.87 -4.35 11.55
C CYS A 383 18.30 -3.84 11.78
N ASP A 384 18.96 -3.33 10.73
CA ASP A 384 20.31 -2.78 10.85
C ASP A 384 20.36 -1.57 11.79
N ALA A 385 19.39 -0.68 11.70
CA ALA A 385 19.32 0.54 12.52
C ALA A 385 19.06 0.25 14.00
N LEU A 386 18.37 -0.84 14.31
CA LEU A 386 18.03 -1.24 15.68
C LEU A 386 18.91 -2.35 16.24
N GLY A 387 19.99 -2.74 15.54
CA GLY A 387 20.98 -3.70 16.03
C GLY A 387 20.61 -5.17 15.83
N GLY A 388 19.82 -5.47 14.80
CA GLY A 388 19.53 -6.82 14.33
C GLY A 388 18.06 -7.25 14.45
N TYR A 389 17.74 -8.34 13.77
CA TYR A 389 16.39 -8.92 13.73
C TYR A 389 15.80 -9.19 15.12
N GLU A 390 16.61 -9.69 16.04
CA GLU A 390 16.17 -9.99 17.42
C GLU A 390 15.60 -8.78 18.15
N ASN A 391 16.02 -7.56 17.78
CA ASN A 391 15.52 -6.32 18.35
C ASN A 391 14.30 -5.76 17.61
N VAL A 392 13.87 -6.39 16.52
CA VAL A 392 12.75 -5.94 15.69
C VAL A 392 11.56 -6.89 15.75
N LYS A 393 11.79 -8.19 15.80
CA LYS A 393 10.76 -9.23 15.72
C LYS A 393 9.67 -9.15 16.78
N ASP A 394 9.93 -8.53 17.92
CA ASP A 394 9.02 -8.39 19.06
C ASP A 394 7.99 -7.27 18.88
N PHE A 395 8.16 -6.41 17.84
CA PHE A 395 7.23 -5.33 17.58
C PHE A 395 6.88 -5.15 16.08
N PHE A 396 7.67 -5.69 15.15
CA PHE A 396 7.43 -5.57 13.72
C PHE A 396 7.53 -6.95 13.05
N LYS A 397 6.42 -7.45 12.50
CA LYS A 397 6.35 -8.68 11.69
C LYS A 397 6.15 -8.31 10.22
N PHE A 398 7.02 -8.83 9.35
CA PHE A 398 6.93 -8.65 7.90
C PHE A 398 6.74 -9.98 7.20
N PHE A 399 5.81 -10.03 6.22
CA PHE A 399 5.46 -11.23 5.46
C PHE A 399 5.54 -10.97 3.96
N VAL A 400 6.03 -11.94 3.19
CA VAL A 400 5.91 -11.95 1.73
C VAL A 400 4.94 -13.06 1.34
N ILE A 401 3.85 -12.70 0.68
CA ILE A 401 2.79 -13.64 0.32
C ILE A 401 3.04 -14.18 -1.08
N PRO A 402 3.38 -15.47 -1.25
CA PRO A 402 3.78 -16.03 -2.55
C PRO A 402 2.72 -15.87 -3.63
N GLY A 403 3.15 -15.37 -4.78
CA GLY A 403 2.30 -15.23 -5.96
C GLY A 403 1.12 -14.25 -5.81
N ARG A 404 0.99 -13.55 -4.68
CA ARG A 404 -0.03 -12.50 -4.47
C ARG A 404 0.30 -11.29 -5.34
N GLY A 405 -0.69 -10.82 -6.11
CA GLY A 405 -0.65 -9.53 -6.79
C GLY A 405 -1.02 -8.38 -5.87
N HIS A 406 -1.28 -7.19 -6.44
CA HIS A 406 -1.66 -6.00 -5.66
C HIS A 406 -3.03 -6.15 -4.98
N GLY A 407 -3.98 -6.81 -5.65
CA GLY A 407 -5.29 -7.16 -5.12
C GLY A 407 -5.38 -8.63 -4.65
N GLU A 408 -6.57 -9.04 -4.25
CA GLU A 408 -6.84 -10.43 -3.84
C GLU A 408 -7.00 -11.37 -5.03
N VAL A 409 -7.41 -10.84 -6.18
CA VAL A 409 -7.57 -11.60 -7.42
C VAL A 409 -6.21 -11.73 -8.10
N CYS A 410 -5.57 -12.88 -7.93
CA CYS A 410 -4.26 -13.19 -8.48
C CYS A 410 -4.10 -14.68 -8.75
N ARG A 411 -3.03 -15.07 -9.45
CA ARG A 411 -2.76 -16.51 -9.71
C ARG A 411 -2.13 -17.23 -8.53
N GLY A 412 -1.60 -16.52 -7.56
CA GLY A 412 -1.07 -17.08 -6.32
C GLY A 412 -2.07 -17.04 -5.17
N LEU A 413 -1.55 -16.88 -3.99
CA LEU A 413 -2.33 -16.72 -2.77
C LEU A 413 -2.97 -15.33 -2.73
N GLY A 414 -4.25 -15.25 -2.40
CA GLY A 414 -5.04 -14.02 -2.43
C GLY A 414 -5.26 -13.42 -1.03
N ALA A 415 -6.39 -13.72 -0.40
CA ALA A 415 -6.76 -13.19 0.91
C ALA A 415 -5.76 -13.59 2.00
N VAL A 416 -5.47 -12.67 2.92
CA VAL A 416 -4.56 -12.88 4.04
C VAL A 416 -5.33 -12.66 5.35
N THR A 417 -5.34 -13.66 6.20
CA THR A 417 -6.04 -13.70 7.49
C THR A 417 -5.08 -14.12 8.60
N ALA A 418 -5.52 -13.99 9.85
CA ALA A 418 -4.75 -14.44 11.00
C ALA A 418 -4.71 -15.97 11.09
N ASP A 419 -5.80 -16.61 10.73
CA ASP A 419 -6.00 -18.07 10.84
C ASP A 419 -6.96 -18.58 9.76
N GLU A 420 -7.17 -19.90 9.75
CA GLU A 420 -8.04 -20.59 8.80
C GLU A 420 -9.54 -20.28 9.02
N SER A 421 -9.94 -19.74 10.17
CA SER A 421 -11.31 -19.31 10.46
C SER A 421 -11.68 -17.96 9.84
N GLY A 422 -10.69 -17.24 9.32
CA GLY A 422 -10.88 -15.92 8.72
C GLY A 422 -10.76 -14.75 9.69
N THR A 423 -10.23 -14.98 10.90
CA THR A 423 -9.88 -13.91 11.84
C THR A 423 -9.04 -12.85 11.14
N THR A 424 -9.35 -11.57 11.32
CA THR A 424 -8.68 -10.49 10.58
C THR A 424 -7.27 -10.23 11.11
N LEU A 425 -6.41 -9.62 10.27
CA LEU A 425 -5.10 -9.15 10.73
C LEU A 425 -5.21 -8.04 11.78
N LEU A 426 -6.31 -7.28 11.81
CA LEU A 426 -6.57 -6.32 12.86
C LEU A 426 -6.82 -7.01 14.20
N ASP A 427 -7.59 -8.09 14.22
CA ASP A 427 -7.82 -8.87 15.44
C ASP A 427 -6.52 -9.54 15.93
N MET A 428 -5.71 -10.05 15.01
CA MET A 428 -4.37 -10.57 15.32
C MET A 428 -3.48 -9.50 15.96
N LEU A 429 -3.45 -8.30 15.37
CA LEU A 429 -2.68 -7.16 15.89
C LEU A 429 -3.15 -6.76 17.28
N ARG A 430 -4.47 -6.71 17.49
CA ARG A 430 -5.08 -6.44 18.80
C ARG A 430 -4.73 -7.49 19.84
N ALA A 431 -4.83 -8.77 19.49
CA ALA A 431 -4.42 -9.86 20.37
C ALA A 431 -2.94 -9.76 20.76
N TRP A 432 -2.10 -9.36 19.82
CA TRP A 432 -0.68 -9.13 20.09
C TRP A 432 -0.44 -7.93 21.01
N HIS A 433 -1.06 -6.79 20.71
CA HIS A 433 -0.86 -5.57 21.48
C HIS A 433 -1.55 -5.61 22.86
N GLU A 434 -2.84 -6.03 22.88
CA GLU A 434 -3.66 -5.98 24.11
C GLU A 434 -3.41 -7.16 25.07
N CYS A 435 -3.03 -8.34 24.51
CA CYS A 435 -2.91 -9.59 25.27
C CYS A 435 -1.50 -10.23 25.24
N GLY A 436 -0.57 -9.67 24.45
CA GLY A 436 0.78 -10.23 24.29
C GLY A 436 0.83 -11.52 23.45
N ILE A 437 -0.24 -11.86 22.69
CA ILE A 437 -0.29 -13.05 21.84
C ILE A 437 0.43 -12.75 20.54
N GLU A 438 1.71 -13.10 20.49
CA GLU A 438 2.58 -12.79 19.34
C GLU A 438 2.20 -13.63 18.10
N PRO A 439 2.06 -12.98 16.91
CA PRO A 439 1.81 -13.70 15.64
C PRO A 439 2.95 -14.61 15.25
N SER A 440 2.67 -15.90 15.07
CA SER A 440 3.66 -16.89 14.58
C SER A 440 3.63 -17.06 13.06
N CYS A 441 2.47 -16.84 12.43
CA CYS A 441 2.26 -16.91 11.00
C CYS A 441 0.98 -16.15 10.63
N VAL A 442 0.79 -15.89 9.34
CA VAL A 442 -0.50 -15.53 8.76
C VAL A 442 -0.96 -16.66 7.84
N VAL A 443 -2.25 -16.71 7.53
CA VAL A 443 -2.81 -17.68 6.59
C VAL A 443 -3.16 -16.95 5.29
N ALA A 444 -2.64 -17.44 4.18
CA ALA A 444 -2.97 -16.94 2.86
C ALA A 444 -3.77 -17.97 2.08
N THR A 445 -4.84 -17.53 1.42
CA THR A 445 -5.84 -18.40 0.82
C THR A 445 -5.80 -18.29 -0.71
N LYS A 446 -5.72 -19.42 -1.40
CA LYS A 446 -5.98 -19.53 -2.83
C LYS A 446 -7.46 -19.71 -3.05
N THR A 447 -8.03 -18.80 -3.83
CA THR A 447 -9.45 -18.85 -4.22
C THR A 447 -9.61 -18.95 -5.72
N GLU A 448 -10.75 -19.46 -6.16
CA GLU A 448 -11.20 -19.47 -7.54
C GLU A 448 -12.61 -18.87 -7.62
N ALA A 449 -12.79 -17.95 -8.56
CA ALA A 449 -14.10 -17.36 -8.83
C ALA A 449 -14.90 -18.27 -9.77
N VAL A 450 -16.03 -18.76 -9.33
CA VAL A 450 -17.03 -19.43 -10.16
C VAL A 450 -17.89 -18.35 -10.81
N LYS A 451 -17.88 -18.31 -12.15
CA LYS A 451 -18.59 -17.27 -12.92
C LYS A 451 -19.75 -17.88 -13.68
N ASP A 452 -20.79 -17.08 -13.90
CA ASP A 452 -21.89 -17.40 -14.83
C ASP A 452 -21.45 -17.22 -16.29
N GLU A 453 -22.35 -17.56 -17.23
CA GLU A 453 -22.12 -17.40 -18.67
C GLU A 453 -21.87 -15.94 -19.10
N SER A 454 -22.30 -14.97 -18.28
CA SER A 454 -22.09 -13.53 -18.50
C SER A 454 -20.81 -13.00 -17.84
N GLY A 455 -20.04 -13.86 -17.14
CA GLY A 455 -18.81 -13.51 -16.45
C GLY A 455 -19.00 -12.95 -15.04
N ASN A 456 -20.23 -12.88 -14.51
CA ASN A 456 -20.47 -12.46 -13.14
C ASN A 456 -20.01 -13.53 -12.15
N VAL A 457 -19.37 -13.11 -11.08
CA VAL A 457 -18.93 -14.02 -10.02
C VAL A 457 -20.16 -14.47 -9.21
N LEU A 458 -20.45 -15.76 -9.27
CA LEU A 458 -21.52 -16.41 -8.51
C LEU A 458 -21.07 -16.83 -7.12
N GLU A 459 -19.84 -17.34 -7.04
CA GLU A 459 -19.25 -17.89 -5.83
C GLU A 459 -17.73 -17.76 -5.89
N THR A 460 -17.09 -17.62 -4.74
CA THR A 460 -15.63 -17.72 -4.62
C THR A 460 -15.31 -18.96 -3.78
N LYS A 461 -14.67 -19.96 -4.40
CA LYS A 461 -14.27 -21.21 -3.73
C LYS A 461 -12.86 -21.12 -3.20
N THR A 462 -12.67 -21.52 -1.96
CA THR A 462 -11.34 -21.78 -1.41
C THR A 462 -10.81 -23.08 -1.97
N LEU A 463 -9.66 -23.03 -2.64
CA LEU A 463 -8.97 -24.22 -3.15
C LEU A 463 -8.05 -24.82 -2.08
N PHE A 464 -7.28 -23.98 -1.40
CA PHE A 464 -6.41 -24.35 -0.28
C PHE A 464 -5.95 -23.11 0.48
N THR A 465 -5.37 -23.33 1.65
CA THR A 465 -4.72 -22.30 2.48
C THR A 465 -3.26 -22.68 2.72
N GLU A 466 -2.41 -21.66 2.96
CA GLU A 466 -1.03 -21.85 3.35
C GLU A 466 -0.66 -20.95 4.53
N LYS A 467 0.11 -21.48 5.46
CA LYS A 467 0.73 -20.70 6.54
C LYS A 467 1.98 -20.02 6.01
N ILE A 468 2.02 -18.70 6.15
CA ILE A 468 3.15 -17.87 5.78
C ILE A 468 3.80 -17.37 7.07
N TYR A 469 5.07 -17.66 7.23
CA TYR A 469 5.84 -17.28 8.41
C TYR A 469 6.48 -15.90 8.25
N PRO A 470 6.74 -15.18 9.34
CA PRO A 470 7.42 -13.90 9.28
C PRO A 470 8.79 -14.04 8.61
N TYR A 471 9.14 -13.03 7.84
CA TYR A 471 10.50 -12.90 7.31
C TYR A 471 11.48 -12.60 8.45
N GLU A 472 12.54 -13.37 8.55
CA GLU A 472 13.47 -13.35 9.70
C GLU A 472 14.67 -12.40 9.53
N GLY A 473 14.68 -11.55 8.51
CA GLY A 473 15.77 -10.59 8.30
C GLY A 473 17.11 -11.23 7.90
N ASN A 474 17.12 -12.50 7.47
CA ASN A 474 18.33 -13.31 7.22
C ASN A 474 19.04 -12.99 5.90
N LEU A 475 18.87 -11.80 5.35
CA LEU A 475 19.64 -11.36 4.20
C LEU A 475 21.03 -10.81 4.56
N ALA A 476 21.32 -10.70 5.85
CA ALA A 476 22.57 -10.10 6.34
C ALA A 476 23.83 -10.91 6.03
N GLU A 477 23.71 -12.20 5.73
CA GLU A 477 24.88 -13.03 5.46
C GLU A 477 24.80 -13.72 4.08
N GLY A 478 25.04 -12.95 3.02
CA GLY A 478 25.40 -13.49 1.70
C GLY A 478 24.30 -14.23 0.94
N LYS A 479 23.03 -14.09 1.30
CA LYS A 479 21.94 -14.53 0.43
C LYS A 479 21.64 -13.44 -0.57
N ASP A 480 21.72 -13.79 -1.85
CA ASP A 480 21.39 -12.93 -2.95
C ASP A 480 19.96 -12.41 -2.85
N PHE A 481 19.84 -11.12 -2.94
CA PHE A 481 18.59 -10.37 -2.80
C PHE A 481 18.35 -9.53 -4.06
N PRO A 482 17.10 -9.40 -4.53
CA PRO A 482 16.81 -8.55 -5.67
C PRO A 482 17.35 -7.13 -5.46
N PRO A 483 18.05 -6.56 -6.44
CA PRO A 483 18.56 -5.19 -6.34
C PRO A 483 17.42 -4.20 -6.10
N THR A 484 17.62 -3.28 -5.16
CA THR A 484 16.66 -2.23 -4.79
C THR A 484 17.23 -0.86 -5.11
N ALA A 485 16.51 0.21 -4.78
CA ALA A 485 17.02 1.56 -4.95
C ALA A 485 18.38 1.76 -4.27
N ASP A 486 19.26 2.50 -4.94
CA ASP A 486 20.53 2.94 -4.37
C ASP A 486 20.28 3.77 -3.09
N PRO A 487 21.12 3.63 -2.03
CA PRO A 487 21.00 4.42 -0.80
C PRO A 487 20.88 5.93 -1.03
N TYR A 488 21.45 6.46 -2.09
CA TYR A 488 21.28 7.86 -2.51
C TYR A 488 19.79 8.26 -2.70
N TYR A 489 18.94 7.32 -3.14
CA TYR A 489 17.50 7.57 -3.34
C TYR A 489 16.65 7.18 -2.12
N ILE A 490 17.23 6.54 -1.12
CA ILE A 490 16.51 6.05 0.06
C ILE A 490 16.80 6.91 1.30
N ASN A 491 18.05 7.39 1.45
CA ASN A 491 18.47 8.09 2.66
C ASN A 491 17.91 9.51 2.75
N ASP A 492 17.11 9.76 3.78
CA ASP A 492 16.61 11.09 4.15
C ASP A 492 17.63 11.90 4.98
N ARG A 493 18.84 11.37 5.22
CA ARG A 493 19.81 11.93 6.17
C ARG A 493 20.85 12.88 5.55
N GLU A 494 20.87 13.04 4.24
CA GLU A 494 21.93 13.82 3.56
C GLU A 494 21.52 15.25 3.17
N ASP A 495 20.45 15.82 3.75
CA ASP A 495 20.06 17.23 3.54
C ASP A 495 20.03 18.02 4.85
#